data_8484a30aad19ba342df24c57187ac85b
#
_entry.id   8484a30aad19ba342df24c57187ac85b
#
_cell.length_a   1.000
_cell.length_b   1.000
_cell.length_c   1.000
_cell.angle_alpha   90.00
_cell.angle_beta   90.00
_cell.angle_gamma   90.00
#
_symmetry.space_group_name_H-M   'P 1'
#
loop_
_entity.id
_entity.type
_entity.pdbx_description
1 polymer ?
#
loop_
_entity_poly.entity_id
_entity_poly.type
_entity_poly.pdbx_seq_one_letter_code
_entity_poly.pdbx_strand_id
1 'polypeptide(L)'
;VDLVITRLGLRKFRKHYWNNLSSGYKMRFELARMLLRKPKILLIDEPLANLDILAQQTILDDFRNIANSAFRPIAIVLSSQQLYEVEKTSNQVVFLKRGSQKNLNTENDVAKNCIIEFESSLNLSDLKQAFTSLEVISLEQNGGTFIVTFPEKIEMNDFLKVVINQSIPMTYMRNISNSTRRFFVN
;
A
#
# COMPACT_ATOMS: atom_id res chain seq x y z
N VAL A 1 9.03 22.02 -22.40
CA VAL A 1 9.88 20.81 -22.35
C VAL A 1 10.83 20.89 -21.16
N ASP A 2 11.67 21.94 -21.09
CA ASP A 2 12.73 22.03 -20.07
C ASP A 2 12.22 22.01 -18.63
N LEU A 3 11.08 22.61 -18.35
CA LEU A 3 10.46 22.58 -17.03
C LEU A 3 10.12 21.14 -16.59
N VAL A 4 9.55 20.33 -17.47
CA VAL A 4 9.19 18.93 -17.18
C VAL A 4 10.45 18.09 -16.97
N ILE A 5 11.43 18.24 -17.85
CA ILE A 5 12.73 17.56 -17.76
C ILE A 5 13.44 17.89 -16.43
N THR A 6 13.37 19.15 -16.00
CA THR A 6 13.99 19.57 -14.73
C THR A 6 13.25 19.00 -13.53
N ARG A 7 11.91 19.08 -13.50
CA ARG A 7 11.07 18.57 -12.40
C ARG A 7 11.26 17.07 -12.18
N LEU A 8 11.39 16.31 -13.24
CA LEU A 8 11.60 14.86 -13.17
C LEU A 8 13.07 14.43 -13.03
N GLY A 9 13.99 15.40 -12.81
CA GLY A 9 15.41 15.10 -12.61
C GLY A 9 16.13 14.52 -13.84
N LEU A 10 15.60 14.74 -15.05
CA LEU A 10 16.07 14.11 -16.29
C LEU A 10 17.18 14.87 -17.03
N ARG A 11 17.57 16.06 -16.55
CA ARG A 11 18.56 16.90 -17.26
C ARG A 11 19.86 16.18 -17.59
N LYS A 12 20.41 15.43 -16.64
CA LYS A 12 21.68 14.71 -16.79
C LYS A 12 21.60 13.58 -17.83
N PHE A 13 20.40 13.05 -18.06
CA PHE A 13 20.16 11.88 -18.89
C PHE A 13 19.68 12.20 -20.32
N ARG A 14 19.54 13.47 -20.70
CA ARG A 14 19.02 13.90 -22.02
C ARG A 14 19.78 13.34 -23.21
N LYS A 15 21.06 13.01 -23.04
CA LYS A 15 21.95 12.51 -24.10
C LYS A 15 22.24 11.00 -23.98
N HIS A 16 21.61 10.33 -23.00
CA HIS A 16 21.81 8.88 -22.82
C HIS A 16 20.95 8.11 -23.80
N TYR A 17 21.48 6.98 -24.26
CA TYR A 17 20.69 6.03 -25.03
C TYR A 17 19.67 5.37 -24.13
N TRP A 18 18.47 5.10 -24.67
CA TRP A 18 17.35 4.50 -23.94
C TRP A 18 17.74 3.20 -23.23
N ASN A 19 18.52 2.35 -23.91
CA ASN A 19 18.94 1.06 -23.35
C ASN A 19 19.88 1.18 -22.14
N ASN A 20 20.54 2.31 -21.98
CA ASN A 20 21.47 2.57 -20.87
C ASN A 20 20.78 3.20 -19.64
N LEU A 21 19.48 3.46 -19.74
CA LEU A 21 18.70 4.02 -18.64
C LEU A 21 18.18 2.89 -17.74
N SER A 22 18.18 3.14 -16.42
CA SER A 22 17.47 2.25 -15.49
C SER A 22 15.95 2.29 -15.75
N SER A 23 15.22 1.27 -15.29
CA SER A 23 13.77 1.21 -15.40
C SER A 23 13.07 2.44 -14.81
N GLY A 24 13.56 2.95 -13.67
CA GLY A 24 13.04 4.17 -13.06
C GLY A 24 13.22 5.41 -13.93
N TYR A 25 14.38 5.58 -14.58
CA TYR A 25 14.58 6.69 -15.52
C TYR A 25 13.77 6.52 -16.80
N LYS A 26 13.61 5.31 -17.31
CA LYS A 26 12.71 5.03 -18.44
C LYS A 26 11.28 5.46 -18.10
N MET A 27 10.77 5.06 -16.92
CA MET A 27 9.44 5.46 -16.46
C MET A 27 9.29 6.98 -16.36
N ARG A 28 10.28 7.69 -15.84
CA ARG A 28 10.28 9.16 -15.77
C ARG A 28 10.29 9.83 -17.13
N PHE A 29 11.00 9.29 -18.12
CA PHE A 29 10.95 9.79 -19.48
C PHE A 29 9.59 9.57 -20.14
N GLU A 30 8.94 8.40 -19.92
CA GLU A 30 7.58 8.17 -20.37
C GLU A 30 6.60 9.13 -19.72
N LEU A 31 6.72 9.36 -18.41
CA LEU A 31 5.92 10.35 -17.69
C LEU A 31 6.14 11.77 -18.26
N ALA A 32 7.38 12.15 -18.53
CA ALA A 32 7.69 13.43 -19.20
C ALA A 32 6.97 13.55 -20.54
N ARG A 33 7.01 12.51 -21.36
CA ARG A 33 6.35 12.46 -22.68
C ARG A 33 4.84 12.62 -22.56
N MET A 34 4.21 11.96 -21.58
CA MET A 34 2.78 12.10 -21.32
C MET A 34 2.41 13.51 -20.87
N LEU A 35 3.18 14.11 -19.95
CA LEU A 35 2.95 15.46 -19.42
C LEU A 35 3.06 16.57 -20.47
N LEU A 36 3.88 16.39 -21.50
CA LEU A 36 4.00 17.35 -22.61
C LEU A 36 2.70 17.53 -23.40
N ARG A 37 1.85 16.52 -23.41
CA ARG A 37 0.51 16.59 -24.04
C ARG A 37 -0.50 17.37 -23.20
N LYS A 38 -0.11 17.79 -22.01
CA LYS A 38 -0.94 18.56 -21.09
C LYS A 38 -2.27 17.86 -20.74
N PRO A 39 -2.27 16.59 -20.34
CA PRO A 39 -3.51 15.87 -20.02
C PRO A 39 -4.18 16.45 -18.76
N LYS A 40 -5.48 16.22 -18.63
CA LYS A 40 -6.22 16.44 -17.38
C LYS A 40 -6.23 15.19 -16.51
N ILE A 41 -6.15 14.02 -17.12
CA ILE A 41 -6.16 12.71 -16.47
C ILE A 41 -5.03 11.88 -17.05
N LEU A 42 -4.29 11.18 -16.20
CA LEU A 42 -3.30 10.16 -16.55
C LEU A 42 -3.83 8.80 -16.10
N LEU A 43 -3.83 7.84 -17.01
CA LEU A 43 -4.10 6.43 -16.71
C LEU A 43 -2.79 5.67 -16.87
N ILE A 44 -2.34 4.98 -15.83
CA ILE A 44 -1.04 4.32 -15.80
C ILE A 44 -1.20 2.91 -15.26
N ASP A 45 -0.81 1.93 -16.04
CA ASP A 45 -0.89 0.53 -15.69
C ASP A 45 0.45 0.04 -15.11
N GLU A 46 0.40 -0.52 -13.89
CA GLU A 46 1.53 -1.10 -13.16
C GLU A 46 2.83 -0.25 -13.20
N PRO A 47 2.80 1.06 -12.87
CA PRO A 47 3.98 1.95 -13.00
C PRO A 47 5.16 1.58 -12.11
N LEU A 48 4.94 0.76 -11.09
CA LEU A 48 5.96 0.37 -10.12
C LEU A 48 6.56 -1.02 -10.42
N ALA A 49 6.06 -1.71 -11.43
CA ALA A 49 6.55 -3.03 -11.80
C ALA A 49 8.02 -2.98 -12.22
N ASN A 50 8.81 -3.95 -11.75
CA ASN A 50 10.24 -4.09 -12.08
C ASN A 50 11.12 -2.91 -11.64
N LEU A 51 10.68 -2.12 -10.68
CA LEU A 51 11.46 -1.08 -10.04
C LEU A 51 11.98 -1.55 -8.67
N ASP A 52 13.19 -1.13 -8.32
CA ASP A 52 13.66 -1.25 -6.95
C ASP A 52 12.88 -0.31 -6.00
N ILE A 53 12.95 -0.57 -4.70
CA ILE A 53 12.17 0.15 -3.68
C ILE A 53 12.41 1.67 -3.73
N LEU A 54 13.65 2.10 -3.93
CA LEU A 54 13.98 3.53 -3.99
C LEU A 54 13.42 4.20 -5.24
N ALA A 55 13.47 3.51 -6.39
CA ALA A 55 12.87 3.98 -7.63
C ALA A 55 11.35 4.06 -7.51
N GLN A 56 10.70 3.07 -6.87
CA GLN A 56 9.25 3.08 -6.61
C GLN A 56 8.84 4.31 -5.79
N GLN A 57 9.50 4.54 -4.66
CA GLN A 57 9.22 5.71 -3.80
C GLN A 57 9.39 7.02 -4.57
N THR A 58 10.45 7.12 -5.36
CA THR A 58 10.72 8.30 -6.17
C THR A 58 9.63 8.56 -7.22
N ILE A 59 9.13 7.53 -7.89
CA ILE A 59 8.05 7.64 -8.86
C ILE A 59 6.72 8.02 -8.18
N LEU A 60 6.42 7.45 -7.02
CA LEU A 60 5.23 7.81 -6.25
C LEU A 60 5.26 9.27 -5.78
N ASP A 61 6.43 9.77 -5.37
CA ASP A 61 6.59 11.18 -5.03
C ASP A 61 6.44 12.08 -6.26
N ASP A 62 6.95 11.67 -7.41
CA ASP A 62 6.74 12.38 -8.68
C ASP A 62 5.23 12.45 -9.01
N PHE A 63 4.49 11.35 -8.87
CA PHE A 63 3.03 11.34 -9.08
C PHE A 63 2.30 12.26 -8.12
N ARG A 64 2.63 12.21 -6.83
CA ARG A 64 2.04 13.09 -5.81
C ARG A 64 2.28 14.56 -6.13
N ASN A 65 3.51 14.92 -6.48
CA ASN A 65 3.88 16.28 -6.84
C ASN A 65 3.19 16.79 -8.12
N ILE A 66 2.91 15.90 -9.07
CA ILE A 66 2.17 16.23 -10.29
C ILE A 66 0.70 16.41 -9.98
N ALA A 67 0.10 15.48 -9.22
CA ALA A 67 -1.32 15.53 -8.86
C ALA A 67 -1.63 16.80 -8.03
N ASN A 68 -0.77 17.17 -7.09
CA ASN A 68 -0.94 18.32 -6.19
C ASN A 68 -0.34 19.62 -6.73
N SER A 69 -0.03 19.70 -8.04
CA SER A 69 0.57 20.90 -8.63
C SER A 69 -0.34 22.11 -8.49
N ALA A 70 0.13 23.18 -7.82
CA ALA A 70 -0.64 24.43 -7.64
C ALA A 70 -1.03 25.10 -8.95
N PHE A 71 -0.21 24.96 -10.01
CA PHE A 71 -0.48 25.59 -11.30
C PHE A 71 -1.36 24.74 -12.21
N ARG A 72 -1.23 23.42 -12.12
CA ARG A 72 -1.92 22.51 -13.00
C ARG A 72 -2.02 21.13 -12.38
N PRO A 73 -2.98 20.90 -11.50
CA PRO A 73 -3.23 19.59 -10.95
C PRO A 73 -3.71 18.63 -12.05
N ILE A 74 -3.28 17.37 -11.97
CA ILE A 74 -3.65 16.32 -12.91
C ILE A 74 -4.22 15.16 -12.09
N ALA A 75 -5.40 14.67 -12.47
CA ALA A 75 -5.92 13.44 -11.89
C ALA A 75 -5.09 12.25 -12.38
N ILE A 76 -4.65 11.40 -11.45
CA ILE A 76 -3.86 10.20 -11.78
C ILE A 76 -4.64 8.99 -11.31
N VAL A 77 -4.89 8.05 -12.22
CA VAL A 77 -5.42 6.72 -11.94
C VAL A 77 -4.33 5.72 -12.30
N LEU A 78 -3.91 4.94 -11.32
CA LEU A 78 -2.90 3.91 -11.54
C LEU A 78 -3.39 2.55 -11.04
N SER A 79 -3.01 1.48 -11.73
CA SER A 79 -3.13 0.12 -11.23
C SER A 79 -1.84 -0.27 -10.51
N SER A 80 -1.95 -1.09 -9.48
CA SER A 80 -0.78 -1.70 -8.85
C SER A 80 -1.15 -2.93 -8.03
N GLN A 81 -0.25 -3.90 -8.00
CA GLN A 81 -0.29 -5.03 -7.08
C GLN A 81 0.45 -4.71 -5.76
N GLN A 82 1.17 -3.61 -5.70
CA GLN A 82 1.94 -3.16 -4.54
C GLN A 82 1.12 -2.20 -3.68
N LEU A 83 0.19 -2.75 -2.93
CA LEU A 83 -0.82 -2.02 -2.17
C LEU A 83 -0.27 -1.00 -1.19
N TYR A 84 0.72 -1.37 -0.41
CA TYR A 84 1.19 -0.56 0.71
C TYR A 84 1.76 0.79 0.28
N GLU A 85 2.53 0.82 -0.80
CA GLU A 85 3.13 2.05 -1.29
C GLU A 85 2.08 2.95 -1.98
N VAL A 86 1.17 2.32 -2.73
CA VAL A 86 0.09 3.04 -3.42
C VAL A 86 -0.93 3.61 -2.43
N GLU A 87 -1.30 2.85 -1.40
CA GLU A 87 -2.22 3.30 -0.35
C GLU A 87 -1.75 4.60 0.33
N LYS A 88 -0.45 4.69 0.65
CA LYS A 88 0.12 5.90 1.27
C LYS A 88 0.11 7.12 0.36
N THR A 89 0.04 6.92 -0.95
CA THR A 89 0.18 7.97 -1.95
C THR A 89 -1.16 8.41 -2.51
N SER A 90 -2.15 7.52 -2.52
CA SER A 90 -3.45 7.74 -3.16
C SER A 90 -4.46 8.38 -2.21
N ASN A 91 -5.31 9.27 -2.75
CA ASN A 91 -6.44 9.83 -2.02
C ASN A 91 -7.61 8.84 -1.94
N GLN A 92 -7.71 7.95 -2.93
CA GLN A 92 -8.76 6.94 -3.03
C GLN A 92 -8.20 5.65 -3.59
N VAL A 93 -8.61 4.51 -3.04
CA VAL A 93 -8.24 3.19 -3.52
C VAL A 93 -9.49 2.43 -3.93
N VAL A 94 -9.48 1.85 -5.12
CA VAL A 94 -10.52 0.96 -5.63
C VAL A 94 -9.98 -0.45 -5.71
N PHE A 95 -10.60 -1.36 -4.98
CA PHE A 95 -10.21 -2.76 -4.97
C PHE A 95 -11.06 -3.56 -5.93
N LEU A 96 -10.41 -4.31 -6.84
CA LEU A 96 -11.07 -5.18 -7.80
C LEU A 96 -10.86 -6.65 -7.42
N LYS A 97 -11.93 -7.38 -7.15
CA LYS A 97 -11.88 -8.82 -6.85
C LYS A 97 -12.97 -9.55 -7.62
N ARG A 98 -12.60 -10.48 -8.48
CA ARG A 98 -13.51 -11.35 -9.25
C ARG A 98 -14.64 -10.57 -9.96
N GLY A 99 -14.30 -9.46 -10.61
CA GLY A 99 -15.27 -8.63 -11.34
C GLY A 99 -16.14 -7.71 -10.47
N SER A 100 -16.01 -7.74 -9.16
CA SER A 100 -16.64 -6.79 -8.25
C SER A 100 -15.66 -5.69 -7.84
N GLN A 101 -16.16 -4.47 -7.67
CA GLN A 101 -15.39 -3.34 -7.17
C GLN A 101 -15.80 -3.00 -5.73
N LYS A 102 -14.83 -2.69 -4.88
CA LYS A 102 -15.06 -2.06 -3.58
C LYS A 102 -14.28 -0.75 -3.54
N ASN A 103 -14.98 0.35 -3.32
CA ASN A 103 -14.34 1.63 -3.07
C ASN A 103 -13.89 1.65 -1.61
N LEU A 104 -12.61 1.84 -1.40
CA LEU A 104 -12.02 1.99 -0.09
C LEU A 104 -11.78 3.48 0.13
N ASN A 105 -12.80 4.20 0.57
CA ASN A 105 -12.61 5.57 1.02
C ASN A 105 -11.92 5.51 2.38
N THR A 106 -10.65 5.90 2.40
CA THR A 106 -9.80 5.92 3.58
C THR A 106 -10.35 6.79 4.73
N GLU A 107 -11.31 7.68 4.46
CA GLU A 107 -11.89 8.57 5.47
C GLU A 107 -13.24 8.09 6.04
N ASN A 108 -13.99 7.24 5.33
CA ASN A 108 -15.34 6.83 5.75
C ASN A 108 -15.49 5.33 6.10
N ASP A 109 -14.57 4.48 5.72
CA ASP A 109 -14.50 3.09 6.14
C ASP A 109 -13.61 2.94 7.39
N VAL A 110 -13.95 3.63 8.46
CA VAL A 110 -13.38 3.34 9.78
C VAL A 110 -13.66 1.88 10.04
N ALA A 111 -12.62 1.09 10.14
CA ALA A 111 -12.76 -0.34 10.40
C ALA A 111 -13.52 -0.51 11.72
N LYS A 112 -14.74 -1.06 11.65
CA LYS A 112 -15.51 -1.44 12.84
C LYS A 112 -14.84 -2.56 13.65
N ASN A 113 -13.71 -3.09 13.21
CA ASN A 113 -13.00 -4.21 13.81
C ASN A 113 -11.52 -3.90 13.94
N CYS A 114 -10.92 -4.38 15.04
CA CYS A 114 -9.47 -4.38 15.19
C CYS A 114 -8.88 -5.62 14.52
N ILE A 115 -8.05 -5.45 13.50
CA ILE A 115 -7.46 -6.55 12.74
C ILE A 115 -5.94 -6.48 12.88
N ILE A 116 -5.36 -7.57 13.39
CA ILE A 116 -3.93 -7.68 13.67
C ILE A 116 -3.35 -8.86 12.90
N GLU A 117 -2.32 -8.57 12.11
CA GLU A 117 -1.47 -9.56 11.43
C GLU A 117 -0.22 -9.77 12.27
N PHE A 118 0.16 -11.03 12.52
CA PHE A 118 1.35 -11.35 13.33
C PHE A 118 1.96 -12.69 12.95
N GLU A 119 3.20 -12.91 13.34
CA GLU A 119 3.91 -14.18 13.22
C GLU A 119 4.19 -14.75 14.61
N SER A 120 3.98 -16.03 14.77
CA SER A 120 4.25 -16.76 16.02
C SER A 120 4.73 -18.17 15.70
N SER A 121 5.54 -18.73 16.60
CA SER A 121 5.93 -20.14 16.54
C SER A 121 4.86 -21.10 17.10
N LEU A 122 3.80 -20.57 17.73
CA LEU A 122 2.66 -21.36 18.19
C LEU A 122 1.78 -21.78 17.01
N ASN A 123 1.09 -22.90 17.18
CA ASN A 123 0.08 -23.32 16.20
C ASN A 123 -1.27 -22.62 16.43
N LEU A 124 -2.18 -22.78 15.47
CA LEU A 124 -3.48 -22.12 15.49
C LEU A 124 -4.33 -22.51 16.73
N SER A 125 -4.23 -23.74 17.21
CA SER A 125 -5.00 -24.25 18.37
C SER A 125 -4.53 -23.59 19.66
N ASP A 126 -3.22 -23.48 19.85
CA ASP A 126 -2.63 -22.85 21.03
C ASP A 126 -2.93 -21.36 21.07
N LEU A 127 -2.88 -20.69 19.91
CA LEU A 127 -3.25 -19.27 19.80
C LEU A 127 -4.73 -19.03 20.09
N LYS A 128 -5.63 -19.92 19.62
CA LYS A 128 -7.07 -19.83 19.96
C LYS A 128 -7.29 -19.95 21.46
N GLN A 129 -6.56 -20.84 22.12
CA GLN A 129 -6.64 -21.00 23.57
C GLN A 129 -6.07 -19.78 24.31
N ALA A 130 -4.93 -19.24 23.86
CA ALA A 130 -4.31 -18.07 24.46
C ALA A 130 -5.19 -16.81 24.38
N PHE A 131 -5.93 -16.64 23.29
CA PHE A 131 -6.84 -15.50 23.11
C PHE A 131 -8.27 -15.72 23.65
N THR A 132 -8.52 -16.79 24.41
CA THR A 132 -9.86 -17.07 24.99
C THR A 132 -10.41 -15.95 25.88
N SER A 133 -9.51 -15.16 26.50
CA SER A 133 -9.87 -14.00 27.33
C SER A 133 -10.34 -12.78 26.51
N LEU A 134 -10.14 -12.79 25.21
CA LEU A 134 -10.59 -11.74 24.30
C LEU A 134 -11.73 -12.26 23.42
N GLU A 135 -12.65 -11.38 23.07
CA GLU A 135 -13.69 -11.72 22.10
C GLU A 135 -13.08 -11.74 20.70
N VAL A 136 -12.78 -12.94 20.18
CA VAL A 136 -12.22 -13.15 18.84
C VAL A 136 -13.34 -13.40 17.83
N ILE A 137 -13.44 -12.59 16.79
CA ILE A 137 -14.37 -12.82 15.66
C ILE A 137 -13.82 -13.90 14.75
N SER A 138 -12.55 -13.79 14.35
CA SER A 138 -11.86 -14.80 13.54
C SER A 138 -10.38 -14.85 13.89
N LEU A 139 -9.79 -16.04 13.78
CA LEU A 139 -8.34 -16.26 13.80
C LEU A 139 -7.99 -17.23 12.68
N GLU A 140 -7.24 -16.74 11.71
CA GLU A 140 -6.90 -17.47 10.50
C GLU A 140 -5.39 -17.52 10.31
N GLN A 141 -4.92 -18.59 9.67
CA GLN A 141 -3.52 -18.73 9.27
C GLN A 141 -3.43 -18.55 7.76
N ASN A 142 -2.56 -17.64 7.35
CA ASN A 142 -2.30 -17.34 5.94
C ASN A 142 -0.79 -17.45 5.66
N GLY A 143 -0.37 -18.59 5.10
CA GLY A 143 1.06 -18.89 4.93
C GLY A 143 1.78 -18.98 6.27
N GLY A 144 2.80 -18.13 6.46
CA GLY A 144 3.58 -18.04 7.71
C GLY A 144 3.02 -17.08 8.75
N THR A 145 1.94 -16.35 8.46
CA THR A 145 1.35 -15.33 9.34
C THR A 145 -0.02 -15.73 9.85
N PHE A 146 -0.39 -15.18 11.00
CA PHE A 146 -1.74 -15.29 11.57
C PHE A 146 -2.44 -13.93 11.46
N ILE A 147 -3.75 -13.98 11.29
CA ILE A 147 -4.58 -12.78 11.26
C ILE A 147 -5.72 -12.99 12.25
N VAL A 148 -5.79 -12.11 13.22
CA VAL A 148 -6.85 -12.09 14.21
C VAL A 148 -7.73 -10.87 14.04
N THR A 149 -9.04 -11.08 14.09
CA THR A 149 -10.05 -10.02 14.01
C THR A 149 -10.81 -9.95 15.33
N PHE A 150 -10.81 -8.76 15.91
CA PHE A 150 -11.56 -8.44 17.13
C PHE A 150 -12.66 -7.43 16.84
N PRO A 151 -13.74 -7.38 17.64
CA PRO A 151 -14.72 -6.32 17.56
C PRO A 151 -14.11 -4.95 17.93
N GLU A 152 -14.75 -3.88 17.48
CA GLU A 152 -14.29 -2.48 17.64
C GLU A 152 -13.87 -2.10 19.07
N LYS A 153 -14.53 -2.71 20.07
CA LYS A 153 -14.25 -2.45 21.50
C LYS A 153 -12.89 -2.98 21.99
N ILE A 154 -12.25 -3.89 21.24
CA ILE A 154 -10.93 -4.45 21.58
C ILE A 154 -9.85 -3.65 20.85
N GLU A 155 -8.95 -3.07 21.62
CA GLU A 155 -7.85 -2.29 21.11
C GLU A 155 -6.56 -3.10 20.99
N MET A 156 -5.59 -2.55 20.25
CA MET A 156 -4.25 -3.12 20.15
C MET A 156 -3.59 -3.36 21.51
N ASN A 157 -3.85 -2.48 22.49
CA ASN A 157 -3.32 -2.61 23.83
C ASN A 157 -3.84 -3.86 24.57
N ASP A 158 -5.10 -4.25 24.32
CA ASP A 158 -5.67 -5.43 24.97
C ASP A 158 -5.07 -6.70 24.38
N PHE A 159 -4.86 -6.72 23.06
CA PHE A 159 -4.12 -7.79 22.40
C PHE A 159 -2.69 -7.91 22.97
N LEU A 160 -1.96 -6.82 23.09
CA LEU A 160 -0.60 -6.81 23.64
C LEU A 160 -0.53 -7.31 25.10
N LYS A 161 -1.51 -6.96 25.94
CA LYS A 161 -1.59 -7.47 27.31
C LYS A 161 -1.68 -8.99 27.33
N VAL A 162 -2.51 -9.59 26.46
CA VAL A 162 -2.64 -11.06 26.37
C VAL A 162 -1.36 -11.68 25.87
N VAL A 163 -0.73 -11.10 24.84
CA VAL A 163 0.57 -11.58 24.30
C VAL A 163 1.62 -11.64 25.40
N ILE A 164 1.75 -10.59 26.22
CA ILE A 164 2.70 -10.52 27.32
C ILE A 164 2.35 -11.51 28.43
N ASN A 165 1.09 -11.53 28.88
CA ASN A 165 0.64 -12.37 30.00
C ASN A 165 0.75 -13.86 29.70
N GLN A 166 0.50 -14.24 28.44
CA GLN A 166 0.57 -15.63 27.97
C GLN A 166 1.96 -15.98 27.40
N SER A 167 2.92 -15.03 27.43
CA SER A 167 4.27 -15.21 26.89
C SER A 167 4.27 -15.74 25.45
N ILE A 168 3.36 -15.21 24.59
CA ILE A 168 3.24 -15.65 23.20
C ILE A 168 4.49 -15.17 22.42
N PRO A 169 5.29 -16.08 21.83
CA PRO A 169 6.45 -15.69 21.03
C PRO A 169 5.98 -15.03 19.75
N MET A 170 6.44 -13.81 19.48
CA MET A 170 6.15 -13.04 18.26
C MET A 170 7.41 -12.51 17.63
N THR A 171 7.53 -12.67 16.32
CA THR A 171 8.64 -12.14 15.51
C THR A 171 8.21 -10.92 14.67
N TYR A 172 6.91 -10.82 14.41
CA TYR A 172 6.31 -9.74 13.62
C TYR A 172 4.90 -9.45 14.11
N MET A 173 4.50 -8.18 14.05
CA MET A 173 3.15 -7.77 14.38
C MET A 173 2.80 -6.45 13.68
N ARG A 174 1.58 -6.35 13.15
CA ARG A 174 1.07 -5.16 12.48
C ARG A 174 -0.44 -5.01 12.68
N ASN A 175 -0.88 -3.82 13.05
CA ASN A 175 -2.29 -3.46 12.97
C ASN A 175 -2.64 -3.13 11.51
N ILE A 176 -3.57 -3.89 10.93
CA ILE A 176 -4.03 -3.72 9.55
C ILE A 176 -5.51 -3.27 9.46
N SER A 177 -6.10 -2.85 10.58
CA SER A 177 -7.50 -2.41 10.67
C SER A 177 -7.84 -1.34 9.62
N ASN A 178 -6.94 -0.36 9.45
CA ASN A 178 -7.10 0.74 8.51
C ASN A 178 -6.31 0.56 7.21
N SER A 179 -5.75 -0.64 6.97
CA SER A 179 -5.00 -0.95 5.75
C SER A 179 -5.88 -1.64 4.73
N THR A 180 -5.67 -1.34 3.45
CA THR A 180 -6.29 -2.08 2.33
C THR A 180 -5.94 -3.56 2.37
N ARG A 181 -4.85 -3.94 3.05
CA ARG A 181 -4.43 -5.33 3.23
C ARG A 181 -5.49 -6.21 3.88
N ARG A 182 -6.36 -5.63 4.75
CA ARG A 182 -7.50 -6.33 5.36
C ARG A 182 -8.45 -6.99 4.35
N PHE A 183 -8.52 -6.49 3.11
CA PHE A 183 -9.42 -7.01 2.07
C PHE A 183 -8.84 -8.22 1.30
N PHE A 184 -7.56 -8.53 1.52
CA PHE A 184 -6.90 -9.69 0.93
C PHE A 184 -6.92 -10.91 1.84
N VAL A 185 -7.40 -10.75 3.05
CA VAL A 185 -7.39 -11.74 4.12
C VAL A 185 -8.60 -12.69 4.07
N ASN A 186 -9.57 -12.46 3.18
CA ASN A 186 -10.77 -13.32 3.00
C ASN A 186 -10.92 -13.80 1.57
#